data_d221f3455d3fd1f3832a67f45e22724f
#
_entry.id   d221f3455d3fd1f3832a67f45e22724f
#
_cell.length_a   1.000
_cell.length_b   1.000
_cell.length_c   1.000
_cell.angle_alpha   90.00
_cell.angle_beta   90.00
_cell.angle_gamma   90.00
#
_symmetry.space_group_name_H-M   'P 1'
#
loop_
_entity.id
_entity.type
_entity.pdbx_description
1 polymer ?
#
loop_
_entity_poly.entity_id
_entity_poly.type
_entity_poly.pdbx_seq_one_letter_code
_entity_poly.pdbx_strand_id
1 'polypeptide(L)'
;HYMRSDSQIKAVFDDNKANFQTTAEFMIESISCEKPTLPKGKCSIKSLTENNACKSVKKELEELERRNVTYIDSDGLTVKFYTIYDHYYIYRSPLSSSGGEDNLGNGWSYVKTSKS
;
A
#
# COMPACT_ATOMS: atom_id res chain seq x y z
N HIS A 1 6.80 -3.47 20.73
CA HIS A 1 6.40 -2.97 19.45
C HIS A 1 7.18 -1.74 19.02
N TYR A 2 7.08 -1.44 17.78
CA TYR A 2 7.99 -0.50 17.17
C TYR A 2 7.22 0.69 16.61
N MET A 3 7.79 1.87 16.81
CA MET A 3 7.25 3.09 16.25
C MET A 3 8.32 3.74 15.38
N ARG A 4 7.90 4.26 14.24
CA ARG A 4 8.74 5.12 13.43
C ARG A 4 8.34 6.57 13.69
N SER A 5 9.33 7.46 13.68
CA SER A 5 9.05 8.89 13.72
C SER A 5 8.43 9.33 12.39
N ASP A 6 7.80 10.51 12.38
CA ASP A 6 7.22 11.04 11.15
C ASP A 6 8.26 11.17 10.05
N SER A 7 9.48 11.61 10.38
CA SER A 7 10.54 11.73 9.38
C SER A 7 10.96 10.38 8.83
N GLN A 8 10.99 9.33 9.65
CA GLN A 8 11.30 7.98 9.19
C GLN A 8 10.21 7.44 8.27
N ILE A 9 8.95 7.67 8.62
CA ILE A 9 7.81 7.23 7.80
C ILE A 9 7.89 7.89 6.42
N LYS A 10 8.15 9.19 6.38
CA LYS A 10 8.27 9.93 5.12
C LYS A 10 9.48 9.47 4.31
N ALA A 11 10.62 9.25 4.97
CA ALA A 11 11.84 8.82 4.28
C ALA A 11 11.66 7.44 3.63
N VAL A 12 11.04 6.50 4.33
CA VAL A 12 10.77 5.17 3.76
C VAL A 12 9.88 5.29 2.52
N PHE A 13 8.85 6.14 2.59
CA PHE A 13 7.98 6.35 1.44
C PHE A 13 8.76 6.96 0.27
N ASP A 14 9.53 8.02 0.52
CA ASP A 14 10.28 8.70 -0.53
C ASP A 14 11.28 7.76 -1.21
N ASP A 15 11.95 6.92 -0.42
CA ASP A 15 12.94 5.98 -0.94
C ASP A 15 12.31 4.84 -1.73
N ASN A 16 11.01 4.60 -1.56
CA ASN A 16 10.31 3.48 -2.18
C ASN A 16 9.09 3.93 -2.97
N LYS A 17 9.03 5.20 -3.35
CA LYS A 17 7.86 5.79 -3.98
C LYS A 17 7.38 5.01 -5.21
N ALA A 18 8.29 4.61 -6.08
CA ALA A 18 7.93 3.86 -7.27
C ALA A 18 7.36 2.49 -6.93
N ASN A 19 7.92 1.82 -5.91
CA ASN A 19 7.41 0.52 -5.48
C ASN A 19 5.99 0.64 -4.94
N PHE A 20 5.73 1.65 -4.14
CA PHE A 20 4.39 1.92 -3.62
C PHE A 20 3.41 2.27 -4.74
N GLN A 21 3.78 3.20 -5.61
CA GLN A 21 2.89 3.69 -6.66
C GLN A 21 2.53 2.59 -7.66
N THR A 22 3.53 1.87 -8.14
CA THR A 22 3.32 0.79 -9.11
C THR A 22 2.42 -0.29 -8.52
N THR A 23 2.66 -0.67 -7.27
CA THR A 23 1.85 -1.70 -6.60
C THR A 23 0.42 -1.21 -6.37
N ALA A 24 0.25 0.04 -5.93
CA ALA A 24 -1.08 0.58 -5.68
C ALA A 24 -1.92 0.62 -6.96
N GLU A 25 -1.35 1.08 -8.06
CA GLU A 25 -2.04 1.13 -9.34
C GLU A 25 -2.40 -0.25 -9.84
N PHE A 26 -1.48 -1.20 -9.67
CA PHE A 26 -1.73 -2.59 -10.02
C PHE A 26 -2.90 -3.18 -9.23
N MET A 27 -2.91 -2.94 -7.91
CA MET A 27 -3.98 -3.46 -7.04
C MET A 27 -5.34 -2.90 -7.45
N ILE A 28 -5.41 -1.60 -7.67
CA ILE A 28 -6.66 -0.95 -8.06
C ILE A 28 -7.19 -1.53 -9.37
N GLU A 29 -6.32 -1.62 -10.38
CA GLU A 29 -6.72 -2.14 -11.69
C GLU A 29 -7.14 -3.60 -11.60
N SER A 30 -6.39 -4.42 -10.86
CA SER A 30 -6.67 -5.85 -10.73
C SER A 30 -7.99 -6.14 -10.04
N ILE A 31 -8.44 -5.24 -9.16
CA ILE A 31 -9.68 -5.41 -8.40
C ILE A 31 -10.86 -4.76 -9.11
N SER A 32 -10.65 -3.59 -9.74
CA SER A 32 -11.74 -2.79 -10.28
C SER A 32 -12.05 -3.05 -11.76
N CYS A 33 -11.27 -3.89 -12.42
CA CYS A 33 -11.51 -4.20 -13.82
C CYS A 33 -12.72 -5.11 -13.99
N GLU A 34 -13.17 -5.27 -15.24
CA GLU A 34 -14.36 -6.08 -15.56
C GLU A 34 -14.21 -7.54 -15.14
N LYS A 35 -12.99 -8.07 -15.25
CA LYS A 35 -12.69 -9.44 -14.81
C LYS A 35 -11.59 -9.39 -13.76
N PRO A 36 -11.97 -9.16 -12.50
CA PRO A 36 -10.96 -9.03 -11.44
C PRO A 36 -10.10 -10.27 -11.29
N THR A 37 -8.80 -10.05 -11.13
CA THR A 37 -7.83 -11.12 -10.88
C THR A 37 -7.48 -11.22 -9.41
N LEU A 38 -7.83 -10.21 -8.61
CA LEU A 38 -7.60 -10.18 -7.17
C LEU A 38 -8.89 -9.79 -6.46
N PRO A 39 -9.13 -10.32 -5.26
CA PRO A 39 -10.31 -9.94 -4.48
C PRO A 39 -10.09 -8.61 -3.76
N LYS A 40 -11.18 -7.96 -3.41
CA LYS A 40 -11.14 -6.84 -2.46
C LYS A 40 -10.76 -7.37 -1.10
N GLY A 41 -10.09 -6.55 -0.31
CA GLY A 41 -9.81 -6.85 1.07
C GLY A 41 -8.33 -6.95 1.37
N LYS A 42 -8.03 -7.50 2.53
CA LYS A 42 -6.70 -7.53 3.11
C LYS A 42 -5.99 -8.84 2.75
N CYS A 43 -4.81 -8.71 2.16
CA CYS A 43 -3.99 -9.86 1.79
C CYS A 43 -2.59 -9.69 2.37
N SER A 44 -1.99 -10.78 2.86
CA SER A 44 -0.60 -10.69 3.28
C SER A 44 0.29 -10.45 2.06
N ILE A 45 1.35 -9.68 2.26
CA ILE A 45 2.27 -9.38 1.15
C ILE A 45 2.92 -10.67 0.64
N LYS A 46 3.17 -11.61 1.55
CA LYS A 46 3.75 -12.89 1.16
C LYS A 46 2.83 -13.68 0.22
N SER A 47 1.53 -13.71 0.50
CA SER A 47 0.59 -14.40 -0.36
C SER A 47 0.52 -13.72 -1.74
N LEU A 48 0.66 -12.41 -1.79
CA LEU A 48 0.66 -11.69 -3.06
C LEU A 48 1.93 -11.97 -3.86
N THR A 49 3.09 -12.05 -3.21
CA THR A 49 4.33 -12.39 -3.94
C THR A 49 4.30 -13.78 -4.52
N GLU A 50 3.52 -14.68 -3.92
CA GLU A 50 3.38 -16.06 -4.39
C GLU A 50 2.23 -16.23 -5.38
N ASN A 51 1.43 -15.20 -5.58
CA ASN A 51 0.28 -15.26 -6.48
C ASN A 51 0.71 -14.95 -7.91
N ASN A 52 0.43 -15.86 -8.82
CA ASN A 52 0.81 -15.71 -10.22
C ASN A 52 0.16 -14.47 -10.86
N ALA A 53 -1.01 -14.06 -10.39
CA ALA A 53 -1.67 -12.86 -10.88
C ALA A 53 -0.87 -11.60 -10.59
N CYS A 54 0.05 -11.64 -9.61
CA CYS A 54 0.88 -10.49 -9.21
C CYS A 54 2.28 -10.56 -9.83
N LYS A 55 2.50 -11.41 -10.80
CA LYS A 55 3.81 -11.64 -11.39
C LYS A 55 4.48 -10.36 -11.88
N SER A 56 3.70 -9.45 -12.47
CA SER A 56 4.25 -8.21 -13.03
C SER A 56 4.75 -7.23 -12.00
N VAL A 57 4.31 -7.36 -10.73
CA VAL A 57 4.72 -6.47 -9.63
C VAL A 57 5.44 -7.22 -8.53
N LYS A 58 5.86 -8.45 -8.78
CA LYS A 58 6.52 -9.26 -7.76
C LYS A 58 7.75 -8.57 -7.18
N LYS A 59 8.55 -7.94 -8.03
CA LYS A 59 9.76 -7.25 -7.61
C LYS A 59 9.43 -6.09 -6.66
N GLU A 60 8.42 -5.31 -6.99
CA GLU A 60 7.97 -4.21 -6.15
C GLU A 60 7.44 -4.72 -4.82
N LEU A 61 6.65 -5.79 -4.86
CA LEU A 61 6.14 -6.40 -3.63
C LEU A 61 7.26 -6.90 -2.73
N GLU A 62 8.28 -7.53 -3.29
CA GLU A 62 9.43 -8.00 -2.51
C GLU A 62 10.19 -6.84 -1.88
N GLU A 63 10.34 -5.73 -2.60
CA GLU A 63 10.98 -4.54 -2.04
C GLU A 63 10.16 -3.96 -0.88
N LEU A 64 8.85 -3.89 -1.03
CA LEU A 64 7.99 -3.41 0.04
C LEU A 64 8.05 -4.32 1.27
N GLU A 65 8.12 -5.63 1.04
CA GLU A 65 8.29 -6.58 2.14
C GLU A 65 9.60 -6.32 2.91
N ARG A 66 10.67 -6.00 2.21
CA ARG A 66 11.95 -5.64 2.85
C ARG A 66 11.83 -4.37 3.69
N ARG A 67 10.86 -3.51 3.38
CA ARG A 67 10.61 -2.29 4.16
C ARG A 67 9.57 -2.52 5.24
N ASN A 68 9.29 -3.80 5.53
CA ASN A 68 8.40 -4.23 6.62
C ASN A 68 6.92 -3.96 6.37
N VAL A 69 6.53 -3.85 5.10
CA VAL A 69 5.13 -3.93 4.72
C VAL A 69 4.68 -5.38 4.88
N THR A 70 3.56 -5.59 5.57
CA THR A 70 3.09 -6.95 5.90
C THR A 70 1.79 -7.31 5.20
N TYR A 71 0.89 -6.35 5.05
CA TYR A 71 -0.42 -6.57 4.43
C TYR A 71 -0.77 -5.44 3.50
N ILE A 72 -1.51 -5.77 2.46
CA ILE A 72 -2.08 -4.76 1.56
C ILE A 72 -3.59 -4.98 1.56
N ASP A 73 -4.35 -3.90 1.74
CA ASP A 73 -5.80 -3.93 1.79
C ASP A 73 -6.35 -2.95 0.76
N SER A 74 -7.12 -3.44 -0.19
CA SER A 74 -7.67 -2.58 -1.24
C SER A 74 -9.13 -2.87 -1.49
N ASP A 75 -9.89 -1.80 -1.76
CA ASP A 75 -11.28 -1.88 -2.17
C ASP A 75 -11.47 -1.55 -3.65
N GLY A 76 -10.37 -1.39 -4.40
CA GLY A 76 -10.42 -1.02 -5.81
C GLY A 76 -10.31 0.48 -6.07
N LEU A 77 -10.42 1.32 -5.04
CA LEU A 77 -10.26 2.78 -5.14
C LEU A 77 -9.19 3.30 -4.20
N THR A 78 -8.97 2.60 -3.08
CA THR A 78 -7.92 2.93 -2.11
C THR A 78 -7.08 1.69 -1.87
N VAL A 79 -5.83 1.91 -1.49
CA VAL A 79 -4.90 0.82 -1.15
C VAL A 79 -4.19 1.20 0.13
N LYS A 80 -4.28 0.34 1.13
CA LYS A 80 -3.58 0.52 2.41
C LYS A 80 -2.43 -0.46 2.50
N PHE A 81 -1.27 0.05 2.89
CA PHE A 81 -0.06 -0.75 3.07
C PHE A 81 0.29 -0.76 4.56
N TYR A 82 -0.03 -1.87 5.22
CA TYR A 82 0.24 -2.01 6.65
C TYR A 82 1.68 -2.46 6.88
N THR A 83 2.26 -1.96 7.95
CA THR A 83 3.64 -2.32 8.32
C THR A 83 3.64 -3.01 9.68
N ILE A 84 4.81 -3.54 10.08
CA ILE A 84 4.99 -4.07 11.43
C ILE A 84 5.02 -2.96 12.49
N TYR A 85 5.09 -1.70 12.06
CA TYR A 85 5.12 -0.54 12.94
C TYR A 85 3.70 -0.01 13.17
N ASP A 86 3.57 0.98 14.03
CA ASP A 86 2.27 1.56 14.37
C ASP A 86 1.84 2.62 13.35
N HIS A 87 1.89 2.25 12.07
CA HIS A 87 1.41 3.13 11.00
C HIS A 87 1.12 2.32 9.74
N TYR A 88 0.35 2.93 8.83
CA TYR A 88 0.18 2.38 7.48
C TYR A 88 0.20 3.54 6.47
N TYR A 89 0.49 3.20 5.23
CA TYR A 89 0.41 4.13 4.10
C TYR A 89 -0.91 3.89 3.37
N ILE A 90 -1.52 4.94 2.85
CA ILE A 90 -2.74 4.81 2.08
C ILE A 90 -2.65 5.64 0.80
N TYR A 91 -3.03 5.00 -0.30
CA TYR A 91 -3.17 5.66 -1.59
C TYR A 91 -4.66 5.77 -1.92
N ARG A 92 -5.08 6.96 -2.32
CA ARG A 92 -6.44 7.21 -2.80
C ARG A 92 -6.37 7.53 -4.29
N SER A 93 -7.02 6.69 -5.09
CA SER A 93 -7.13 6.93 -6.53
C SER A 93 -7.81 8.27 -6.77
N PRO A 94 -7.44 9.00 -7.85
CA PRO A 94 -8.16 10.22 -8.22
C PRO A 94 -9.67 10.01 -8.43
N LEU A 95 -10.10 8.77 -8.66
CA LEU A 95 -11.51 8.43 -8.81
C LEU A 95 -12.22 8.21 -7.47
N SER A 96 -11.46 8.13 -6.37
CA SER A 96 -12.05 7.95 -5.04
C SER A 96 -12.70 9.25 -4.59
N SER A 97 -13.90 9.13 -4.05
CA SER A 97 -14.60 10.29 -3.47
C SER A 97 -14.28 10.47 -1.98
N SER A 98 -13.51 9.54 -1.38
CA SER A 98 -13.18 9.65 0.03
C SER A 98 -12.22 10.81 0.24
N GLY A 99 -12.54 11.67 1.21
CA GLY A 99 -11.67 12.77 1.59
C GLY A 99 -10.54 12.29 2.48
N GLY A 100 -9.53 13.11 2.62
CA GLY A 100 -8.39 12.83 3.49
C GLY A 100 -7.24 13.73 3.15
N GLU A 101 -6.30 13.84 4.08
CA GLU A 101 -5.11 14.63 3.85
C GLU A 101 -4.10 13.83 3.04
N ASP A 102 -3.49 14.49 2.06
CA ASP A 102 -2.38 13.91 1.30
C ASP A 102 -1.07 14.40 1.91
N ASN A 103 -0.77 13.93 3.12
CA ASN A 103 0.44 14.41 3.79
C ASN A 103 1.74 13.89 3.17
N LEU A 104 1.64 13.02 2.17
CA LEU A 104 2.77 12.59 1.35
C LEU A 104 2.65 13.09 -0.10
N GLY A 105 1.51 13.68 -0.46
CA GLY A 105 1.27 14.22 -1.80
C GLY A 105 0.76 13.18 -2.79
N ASN A 106 0.14 13.66 -3.85
CA ASN A 106 -0.29 12.83 -5.00
C ASN A 106 -1.22 11.67 -4.64
N GLY A 107 -2.13 11.89 -3.69
CA GLY A 107 -3.06 10.86 -3.24
C GLY A 107 -2.52 9.97 -2.14
N TRP A 108 -1.29 10.20 -1.70
CA TRP A 108 -0.66 9.40 -0.65
C TRP A 108 -0.71 10.09 0.70
N SER A 109 -0.94 9.29 1.72
CA SER A 109 -0.80 9.75 3.09
C SER A 109 -0.39 8.58 3.99
N TYR A 110 0.02 8.88 5.21
CA TYR A 110 0.25 7.87 6.22
C TYR A 110 -0.62 8.16 7.43
N VAL A 111 -0.96 7.10 8.14
CA VAL A 111 -1.80 7.19 9.33
C VAL A 111 -1.09 6.44 10.45
N LYS A 112 -0.92 7.10 11.58
CA LYS A 112 -0.38 6.47 12.79
C LYS A 112 -1.52 5.82 13.54
N THR A 113 -1.31 4.57 13.95
CA THR A 113 -2.32 3.79 14.65
C THR A 113 -2.03 3.64 16.13
N SER A 114 -0.86 4.10 16.59
CA SER A 114 -0.53 3.95 18.00
C SER A 114 -1.44 4.81 18.86
N LYS A 115 -1.86 4.23 19.97
CA LYS A 115 -2.63 4.93 20.99
C LYS A 115 -1.64 5.33 22.06
N SER A 116 -1.28 6.56 22.07
CA SER A 116 -0.40 7.10 23.11
C SER A 116 -1.19 7.55 24.30
#